data_c41e00147e87d29403c95655152d9797
#
_entry.id   c41e00147e87d29403c95655152d9797
#
_cell.length_a   1.000
_cell.length_b   1.000
_cell.length_c   1.000
_cell.angle_alpha   90.00
_cell.angle_beta   90.00
_cell.angle_gamma   90.00
#
_symmetry.space_group_name_H-M   'P 1'
#
loop_
_entity.id
_entity.type
_entity.pdbx_description
1 polymer ?
#
loop_
_entity_poly.entity_id
_entity_poly.type
_entity_poly.pdbx_seq_one_letter_code
_entity_poly.pdbx_strand_id
1 'polypeptide(L)'
;FDKALFESEIGSIVGPIETQYGYHIIRIDDVKAVNTTSFEDAREEIEKGVRQSKVDDTYLTASQTFSDRVYTDYDSLGPVADELGLTIQTSDWVSRESAGYNTLLEKPELLQAIFSAESLEEKRNTEAFEVQPKTLVAARVIEYA
;
A
#
# COMPACT_ATOMS: atom_id res chain seq x y z
N PHE A 1 43.50 -10.46 -2.95
CA PHE A 1 43.19 -11.23 -4.16
C PHE A 1 42.19 -10.43 -5.02
N ASP A 2 40.97 -10.16 -4.57
CA ASP A 2 39.90 -9.51 -5.34
C ASP A 2 40.28 -8.12 -5.82
N LYS A 3 40.89 -7.28 -4.98
CA LYS A 3 41.33 -5.94 -5.35
C LYS A 3 42.30 -5.96 -6.53
N ALA A 4 43.27 -6.86 -6.52
CA ALA A 4 44.27 -6.99 -7.59
C ALA A 4 43.61 -7.48 -8.91
N LEU A 5 42.54 -8.27 -8.86
CA LEU A 5 41.77 -8.71 -10.04
C LEU A 5 40.99 -7.57 -10.69
N PHE A 6 40.24 -6.80 -9.86
CA PHE A 6 39.32 -5.77 -10.37
C PHE A 6 40.01 -4.48 -10.81
N GLU A 7 41.27 -4.23 -10.37
CA GLU A 7 42.05 -3.07 -10.77
C GLU A 7 42.94 -3.32 -12.01
N SER A 8 42.94 -4.53 -12.55
CA SER A 8 43.84 -4.93 -13.62
C SER A 8 43.12 -5.03 -14.98
N GLU A 9 43.86 -4.74 -16.06
CA GLU A 9 43.36 -4.77 -17.43
C GLU A 9 43.27 -6.19 -17.99
N ILE A 10 42.35 -6.41 -18.94
CA ILE A 10 42.20 -7.67 -19.66
C ILE A 10 43.52 -7.98 -20.38
N GLY A 11 43.98 -9.25 -20.26
CA GLY A 11 45.24 -9.72 -20.83
C GLY A 11 46.44 -9.52 -19.91
N SER A 12 46.32 -8.81 -18.81
CA SER A 12 47.40 -8.66 -17.85
C SER A 12 47.66 -9.91 -17.00
N ILE A 13 48.91 -10.04 -16.54
CA ILE A 13 49.32 -11.11 -15.60
C ILE A 13 49.63 -10.40 -14.26
N VAL A 14 48.91 -10.79 -13.23
CA VAL A 14 49.00 -10.22 -11.89
C VAL A 14 49.59 -11.26 -10.93
N GLY A 15 50.56 -10.87 -10.15
CA GLY A 15 51.17 -11.73 -9.15
C GLY A 15 52.69 -11.54 -9.00
N PRO A 16 53.32 -12.30 -8.07
CA PRO A 16 52.67 -13.27 -7.18
C PRO A 16 51.80 -12.62 -6.08
N ILE A 17 50.59 -13.13 -5.89
CA ILE A 17 49.69 -12.72 -4.82
C ILE A 17 49.73 -13.77 -3.73
N GLU A 18 50.09 -13.39 -2.52
CA GLU A 18 50.10 -14.28 -1.36
C GLU A 18 48.73 -14.45 -0.76
N THR A 19 48.34 -15.68 -0.51
CA THR A 19 47.11 -16.07 0.19
C THR A 19 47.41 -17.15 1.22
N GLN A 20 46.48 -17.52 2.06
CA GLN A 20 46.62 -18.62 3.00
C GLN A 20 46.89 -19.99 2.33
N TYR A 21 46.68 -20.09 1.01
CA TYR A 21 46.91 -21.31 0.23
C TYR A 21 48.21 -21.26 -0.57
N GLY A 22 48.98 -20.16 -0.48
CA GLY A 22 50.26 -20.00 -1.17
C GLY A 22 50.24 -18.81 -2.13
N TYR A 23 51.24 -18.83 -3.06
CA TYR A 23 51.42 -17.74 -4.05
C TYR A 23 50.68 -18.08 -5.35
N HIS A 24 49.94 -17.09 -5.87
CA HIS A 24 49.14 -17.19 -7.09
C HIS A 24 49.65 -16.22 -8.16
N ILE A 25 49.73 -16.68 -9.40
CA ILE A 25 49.90 -15.86 -10.59
C ILE A 25 48.61 -16.00 -11.40
N ILE A 26 47.97 -14.88 -11.74
CA ILE A 26 46.66 -14.87 -12.37
C ILE A 26 46.76 -14.10 -13.68
N ARG A 27 46.22 -14.69 -14.75
CA ARG A 27 45.99 -13.97 -16.01
C ARG A 27 44.53 -13.62 -16.14
N ILE A 28 44.24 -12.40 -16.49
CA ILE A 28 42.86 -11.92 -16.70
C ILE A 28 42.50 -12.12 -18.15
N ASP A 29 41.73 -13.14 -18.43
CA ASP A 29 41.36 -13.51 -19.81
C ASP A 29 40.12 -12.74 -20.28
N ASP A 30 39.18 -12.46 -19.38
CA ASP A 30 37.93 -11.74 -19.69
C ASP A 30 37.36 -11.09 -18.44
N VAL A 31 36.67 -9.95 -18.62
CA VAL A 31 35.91 -9.25 -17.58
C VAL A 31 34.50 -9.09 -18.07
N LYS A 32 33.56 -9.84 -17.50
CA LYS A 32 32.14 -9.60 -17.74
C LYS A 32 31.72 -8.35 -16.98
N ALA A 33 31.51 -7.25 -17.70
CA ALA A 33 30.86 -6.09 -17.15
C ALA A 33 29.43 -6.52 -16.70
N VAL A 34 29.18 -6.48 -15.41
CA VAL A 34 27.79 -6.53 -14.91
C VAL A 34 27.20 -5.21 -15.37
N ASN A 35 26.14 -5.26 -16.16
CA ASN A 35 25.35 -4.07 -16.47
C ASN A 35 24.72 -3.57 -15.17
N THR A 36 25.45 -2.76 -14.44
CA THR A 36 24.92 -2.03 -13.29
C THR A 36 24.29 -0.76 -13.82
N THR A 37 22.98 -0.64 -13.67
CA THR A 37 22.29 0.63 -13.88
C THR A 37 22.88 1.65 -12.88
N SER A 38 23.28 2.81 -13.37
CA SER A 38 23.78 3.85 -12.46
C SER A 38 22.69 4.30 -11.51
N PHE A 39 23.05 4.86 -10.36
CA PHE A 39 22.07 5.41 -9.43
C PHE A 39 21.20 6.49 -10.09
N GLU A 40 21.80 7.33 -10.93
CA GLU A 40 21.06 8.39 -11.63
C GLU A 40 20.01 7.81 -12.58
N ASP A 41 20.34 6.73 -13.30
CA ASP A 41 19.40 6.08 -14.22
C ASP A 41 18.29 5.30 -13.47
N ALA A 42 18.61 4.75 -12.28
CA ALA A 42 17.67 4.01 -11.44
C ALA A 42 16.84 4.91 -10.51
N ARG A 43 17.24 6.18 -10.36
CA ARG A 43 16.70 7.10 -9.35
C ARG A 43 15.18 7.25 -9.44
N GLU A 44 14.68 7.49 -10.64
CA GLU A 44 13.24 7.73 -10.85
C GLU A 44 12.41 6.49 -10.47
N GLU A 45 12.88 5.31 -10.83
CA GLU A 45 12.22 4.05 -10.48
C GLU A 45 12.25 3.78 -8.98
N ILE A 46 13.40 4.04 -8.34
CA ILE A 46 13.57 3.90 -6.88
C ILE A 46 12.65 4.88 -6.14
N GLU A 47 12.63 6.16 -6.56
CA GLU A 47 11.75 7.17 -5.95
C GLU A 47 10.27 6.79 -6.07
N LYS A 48 9.85 6.29 -7.23
CA LYS A 48 8.49 5.79 -7.44
C LYS A 48 8.17 4.61 -6.52
N GLY A 49 9.08 3.65 -6.41
CA GLY A 49 8.93 2.49 -5.53
C GLY A 49 8.83 2.89 -4.06
N VAL A 50 9.70 3.77 -3.58
CA VAL A 50 9.66 4.28 -2.20
C VAL A 50 8.38 5.07 -1.93
N ARG A 51 7.94 5.90 -2.88
CA ARG A 51 6.68 6.65 -2.76
C ARG A 51 5.50 5.70 -2.67
N GLN A 52 5.45 4.69 -3.53
CA GLN A 52 4.38 3.69 -3.51
C GLN A 52 4.34 2.93 -2.18
N SER A 53 5.49 2.48 -1.68
CA SER A 53 5.57 1.80 -0.38
C SER A 53 5.05 2.68 0.76
N LYS A 54 5.43 3.97 0.79
CA LYS A 54 4.92 4.90 1.81
C LYS A 54 3.41 5.11 1.73
N VAL A 55 2.85 5.17 0.51
CA VAL A 55 1.39 5.28 0.31
C VAL A 55 0.70 4.03 0.85
N ASP A 56 1.25 2.85 0.56
CA ASP A 56 0.68 1.57 1.00
C ASP A 56 0.71 1.44 2.54
N ASP A 57 1.82 1.81 3.18
CA ASP A 57 1.96 1.81 4.64
C ASP A 57 0.99 2.81 5.30
N THR A 58 0.86 4.01 4.72
CA THR A 58 -0.06 5.04 5.22
C THR A 58 -1.51 4.58 5.08
N TYR A 59 -1.87 3.99 3.94
CA TYR A 59 -3.19 3.43 3.72
C TYR A 59 -3.51 2.31 4.71
N LEU A 60 -2.58 1.39 4.93
CA LEU A 60 -2.77 0.29 5.88
C LEU A 60 -3.07 0.81 7.30
N THR A 61 -2.29 1.79 7.76
CA THR A 61 -2.50 2.41 9.08
C THR A 61 -3.84 3.14 9.15
N ALA A 62 -4.16 3.95 8.13
CA ALA A 62 -5.41 4.69 8.08
C ALA A 62 -6.63 3.76 7.99
N SER A 63 -6.54 2.66 7.23
CA SER A 63 -7.63 1.68 7.10
C SER A 63 -7.91 0.93 8.39
N GLN A 64 -6.87 0.59 9.16
CA GLN A 64 -7.03 0.01 10.50
C GLN A 64 -7.69 1.00 11.44
N THR A 65 -7.19 2.24 11.52
CA THR A 65 -7.79 3.30 12.33
C THR A 65 -9.25 3.54 11.95
N PHE A 66 -9.55 3.60 10.65
CA PHE A 66 -10.91 3.77 10.16
C PHE A 66 -11.84 2.65 10.63
N SER A 67 -11.44 1.39 10.45
CA SER A 67 -12.24 0.24 10.84
C SER A 67 -12.47 0.18 12.35
N ASP A 68 -11.41 0.40 13.14
CA ASP A 68 -11.49 0.37 14.60
C ASP A 68 -12.38 1.50 15.13
N ARG A 69 -12.26 2.71 14.57
CA ARG A 69 -13.07 3.86 15.00
C ARG A 69 -14.52 3.73 14.60
N VAL A 70 -14.81 3.31 13.38
CA VAL A 70 -16.19 3.07 12.94
C VAL A 70 -16.91 2.06 13.83
N TYR A 71 -16.19 1.03 14.28
CA TYR A 71 -16.72 0.02 15.18
C TYR A 71 -16.88 0.53 16.62
N THR A 72 -15.87 1.23 17.14
CA THR A 72 -15.86 1.72 18.53
C THR A 72 -16.85 2.87 18.73
N ASP A 73 -16.85 3.83 17.81
CA ASP A 73 -17.73 5.01 17.84
C ASP A 73 -19.02 4.73 17.04
N TYR A 74 -19.66 3.61 17.34
CA TYR A 74 -20.77 3.03 16.57
C TYR A 74 -21.99 3.94 16.35
N ASP A 75 -22.12 5.01 17.12
CA ASP A 75 -23.23 5.97 17.06
C ASP A 75 -22.94 7.23 16.25
N SER A 76 -21.72 7.39 15.73
CA SER A 76 -21.30 8.55 14.96
C SER A 76 -20.14 8.25 14.01
N LEU A 77 -20.17 8.88 12.82
CA LEU A 77 -19.02 8.90 11.92
C LEU A 77 -18.13 10.15 12.10
N GLY A 78 -18.56 11.09 12.97
CA GLY A 78 -17.82 12.33 13.24
C GLY A 78 -16.40 12.09 13.72
N PRO A 79 -16.19 11.32 14.80
CA PRO A 79 -14.85 11.11 15.37
C PRO A 79 -13.83 10.56 14.38
N VAL A 80 -14.21 9.56 13.59
CA VAL A 80 -13.31 8.98 12.58
C VAL A 80 -13.04 9.96 11.43
N ALA A 81 -14.05 10.75 11.04
CA ALA A 81 -13.87 11.76 10.01
C ALA A 81 -12.91 12.86 10.46
N ASP A 82 -13.03 13.33 11.69
CA ASP A 82 -12.15 14.35 12.26
C ASP A 82 -10.71 13.82 12.42
N GLU A 83 -10.52 12.60 12.92
CA GLU A 83 -9.20 12.00 13.14
C GLU A 83 -8.43 11.77 11.84
N LEU A 84 -9.13 11.32 10.79
CA LEU A 84 -8.52 11.02 9.49
C LEU A 84 -8.62 12.17 8.48
N GLY A 85 -9.20 13.31 8.86
CA GLY A 85 -9.40 14.46 7.98
C GLY A 85 -10.34 14.16 6.80
N LEU A 86 -11.36 13.33 7.01
CA LEU A 86 -12.32 12.92 6.00
C LEU A 86 -13.54 13.85 6.01
N THR A 87 -14.22 13.90 4.88
CA THR A 87 -15.49 14.64 4.77
C THR A 87 -16.65 13.65 4.71
N ILE A 88 -17.59 13.75 5.67
CA ILE A 88 -18.82 12.96 5.65
C ILE A 88 -19.71 13.46 4.50
N GLN A 89 -20.16 12.53 3.67
CA GLN A 89 -21.06 12.81 2.56
C GLN A 89 -22.44 12.24 2.87
N THR A 90 -23.48 12.95 2.49
CA THR A 90 -24.86 12.46 2.57
C THR A 90 -25.32 12.06 1.19
N SER A 91 -25.83 10.82 1.06
CA SER A 91 -26.41 10.34 -0.20
C SER A 91 -27.89 10.71 -0.30
N ASP A 92 -28.42 10.66 -1.52
CA ASP A 92 -29.85 10.57 -1.75
C ASP A 92 -30.43 9.25 -1.22
N TRP A 93 -31.73 9.08 -1.31
CA TRP A 93 -32.42 7.86 -0.90
C TRP A 93 -31.89 6.64 -1.65
N VAL A 94 -31.60 5.60 -0.89
CA VAL A 94 -31.17 4.29 -1.41
C VAL A 94 -32.24 3.24 -1.12
N SER A 95 -32.36 2.25 -1.99
CA SER A 95 -33.24 1.10 -1.78
C SER A 95 -32.43 -0.18 -1.53
N ARG A 96 -33.09 -1.24 -1.06
CA ARG A 96 -32.41 -2.55 -0.86
C ARG A 96 -31.83 -3.14 -2.14
N GLU A 97 -32.33 -2.73 -3.30
CA GLU A 97 -31.93 -3.27 -4.62
C GLU A 97 -30.99 -2.34 -5.37
N SER A 98 -30.89 -1.08 -4.97
CA SER A 98 -30.09 -0.09 -5.69
C SER A 98 -29.67 1.08 -4.80
N ALA A 99 -28.43 1.45 -4.91
CA ALA A 99 -27.87 2.67 -4.30
C ALA A 99 -28.06 3.94 -5.17
N GLY A 100 -28.88 3.87 -6.23
CA GLY A 100 -29.10 4.99 -7.13
C GLY A 100 -27.85 5.33 -7.95
N TYR A 101 -27.42 6.59 -7.87
CA TYR A 101 -26.21 7.04 -8.57
C TYR A 101 -24.91 6.90 -7.74
N ASN A 102 -25.01 6.41 -6.51
CA ASN A 102 -23.84 6.27 -5.65
C ASN A 102 -23.19 4.89 -5.78
N THR A 103 -22.27 4.77 -6.71
CA THR A 103 -21.57 3.52 -7.02
C THR A 103 -20.76 2.95 -5.85
N LEU A 104 -20.38 3.78 -4.87
CA LEU A 104 -19.67 3.31 -3.67
C LEU A 104 -20.57 2.52 -2.72
N LEU A 105 -21.88 2.79 -2.75
CA LEU A 105 -22.88 2.09 -1.93
C LEU A 105 -23.48 0.85 -2.62
N GLU A 106 -23.14 0.59 -3.89
CA GLU A 106 -23.68 -0.54 -4.67
C GLU A 106 -23.15 -1.92 -4.24
N LYS A 107 -22.14 -1.98 -3.37
CA LYS A 107 -21.64 -3.26 -2.90
C LYS A 107 -22.73 -3.99 -2.11
N PRO A 108 -23.10 -5.24 -2.50
CA PRO A 108 -24.24 -5.94 -1.89
C PRO A 108 -24.12 -6.11 -0.38
N GLU A 109 -22.90 -6.39 0.12
CA GLU A 109 -22.65 -6.56 1.55
C GLU A 109 -22.86 -5.25 2.32
N LEU A 110 -22.46 -4.12 1.75
CA LEU A 110 -22.67 -2.79 2.33
C LEU A 110 -24.15 -2.43 2.32
N LEU A 111 -24.87 -2.67 1.20
CA LEU A 111 -26.32 -2.47 1.15
C LEU A 111 -27.04 -3.35 2.19
N GLN A 112 -26.68 -4.60 2.30
CA GLN A 112 -27.24 -5.48 3.32
C GLN A 112 -27.03 -4.94 4.74
N ALA A 113 -25.82 -4.44 5.02
CA ALA A 113 -25.49 -3.85 6.33
C ALA A 113 -26.27 -2.55 6.58
N ILE A 114 -26.44 -1.67 5.58
CA ILE A 114 -27.25 -0.44 5.68
C ILE A 114 -28.71 -0.77 6.06
N PHE A 115 -29.27 -1.83 5.50
CA PHE A 115 -30.66 -2.26 5.75
C PHE A 115 -30.79 -3.29 6.86
N SER A 116 -29.78 -3.49 7.69
CA SER A 116 -29.86 -4.35 8.88
C SER A 116 -30.66 -3.70 10.00
N ALA A 117 -31.15 -4.50 10.94
CA ALA A 117 -31.82 -3.98 12.13
C ALA A 117 -30.88 -3.06 12.97
N GLU A 118 -29.61 -3.42 13.06
CA GLU A 118 -28.61 -2.63 13.77
C GLU A 118 -28.46 -1.23 13.19
N SER A 119 -28.46 -1.10 11.85
CA SER A 119 -28.34 0.20 11.19
C SER A 119 -29.65 1.00 11.21
N LEU A 120 -30.79 0.34 11.02
CA LEU A 120 -32.09 1.02 10.94
C LEU A 120 -32.68 1.34 12.33
N GLU A 121 -32.74 0.35 13.22
CA GLU A 121 -33.42 0.50 14.51
C GLU A 121 -32.49 1.03 15.59
N GLU A 122 -31.26 0.46 15.70
CA GLU A 122 -30.27 0.89 16.68
C GLU A 122 -29.46 2.10 16.23
N LYS A 123 -29.60 2.52 14.96
CA LYS A 123 -28.88 3.64 14.36
C LYS A 123 -27.38 3.53 14.52
N ARG A 124 -26.84 2.32 14.37
CA ARG A 124 -25.38 2.08 14.38
C ARG A 124 -24.77 2.36 13.02
N ASN A 125 -23.50 2.70 13.01
CA ASN A 125 -22.70 2.69 11.80
C ASN A 125 -22.62 1.25 11.25
N THR A 126 -22.54 1.10 9.93
CA THR A 126 -22.13 -0.18 9.36
C THR A 126 -20.65 -0.42 9.67
N GLU A 127 -20.22 -1.67 9.54
CA GLU A 127 -18.78 -1.96 9.47
C GLU A 127 -18.12 -1.25 8.28
N ALA A 128 -16.79 -1.22 8.29
CA ALA A 128 -16.02 -0.73 7.16
C ALA A 128 -15.93 -1.79 6.05
N PHE A 129 -16.41 -1.49 4.86
CA PHE A 129 -16.38 -2.38 3.70
C PHE A 129 -15.39 -1.88 2.65
N GLU A 130 -14.54 -2.74 2.14
CA GLU A 130 -13.74 -2.41 0.96
C GLU A 130 -14.60 -2.53 -0.30
N VAL A 131 -14.98 -1.39 -0.87
CA VAL A 131 -15.86 -1.32 -2.05
C VAL A 131 -15.07 -1.34 -3.37
N GLN A 132 -13.84 -0.87 -3.35
CA GLN A 132 -12.87 -0.89 -4.44
C GLN A 132 -11.47 -1.08 -3.83
N PRO A 133 -10.46 -1.51 -4.60
CA PRO A 133 -9.10 -1.62 -4.10
C PRO A 133 -8.65 -0.33 -3.40
N LYS A 134 -8.23 -0.45 -2.15
CA LYS A 134 -7.81 0.67 -1.29
C LYS A 134 -8.90 1.74 -1.07
N THR A 135 -10.15 1.36 -1.07
CA THR A 135 -11.28 2.26 -0.78
C THR A 135 -12.21 1.60 0.22
N LEU A 136 -12.17 2.08 1.46
CA LEU A 136 -13.08 1.66 2.53
C LEU A 136 -14.25 2.63 2.63
N VAL A 137 -15.44 2.09 2.86
CA VAL A 137 -16.66 2.85 3.10
C VAL A 137 -17.37 2.30 4.32
N ALA A 138 -17.84 3.19 5.17
CA ALA A 138 -18.81 2.91 6.21
C ALA A 138 -20.00 3.87 6.05
N ALA A 139 -21.17 3.42 6.39
CA ALA A 139 -22.39 4.19 6.25
C ALA A 139 -23.16 4.29 7.58
N ARG A 140 -23.96 5.31 7.69
CA ARG A 140 -24.90 5.52 8.79
C ARG A 140 -26.25 5.95 8.24
N VAL A 141 -27.29 5.29 8.67
CA VAL A 141 -28.66 5.64 8.29
C VAL A 141 -29.11 6.86 9.10
N ILE A 142 -29.48 7.92 8.41
CA ILE A 142 -30.01 9.15 9.00
C ILE A 142 -31.53 9.04 9.12
N GLU A 143 -32.16 8.64 8.01
CA GLU A 143 -33.62 8.50 7.90
C GLU A 143 -33.95 7.23 7.10
N TYR A 144 -35.10 6.62 7.39
CA TYR A 144 -35.64 5.50 6.62
C TYR A 144 -37.16 5.58 6.54
N ALA A 145 -37.74 5.03 5.48
CA ALA A 145 -39.17 5.00 5.21
C ALA A 145 -39.64 3.60 4.77
#